data_30b1881622f5c3eebfbe6dce092ce305
#
_entry.id   30b1881622f5c3eebfbe6dce092ce305
#
_cell.length_a   1.000
_cell.length_b   1.000
_cell.length_c   1.000
_cell.angle_alpha   90.00
_cell.angle_beta   90.00
_cell.angle_gamma   90.00
#
_symmetry.space_group_name_H-M   'P 1'
#
loop_
_entity.id
_entity.type
_entity.pdbx_description
1 polymer ?
#
loop_
_entity_poly.entity_id
_entity_poly.type
_entity_poly.pdbx_seq_one_letter_code
_entity_poly.pdbx_strand_id
1 'polypeptide(L)'
;MNARLPSVLVTGASGFVGLRLCARLAAAGHEVKAAVRCESAALAAFAPAARIVRVGDIGPNTDWRVALAGVDMVVHLAARAHVMRDSASDPLAHYRQVNVAGSERLARAAAAAGVSRLIYMSSIKVNGEATVNAPFRESDAPAPLDAYGRSKWEAEQALSRIAAETGLGVTVLRPPLIYGPGVKGNVARLLRWIERGLPLPFASIVNRRSLIYLENLIDATLAVMRHPAPGRTYLVSDAHDLSTPQLIRALARGLDRPPRLLPFPPSLLHLAGACTGQLDAVGRLVGSLQIDASRIAAELGWRPAHDPEQGLILTAKAYNARIKL
;
A
#
# COMPACT_ATOMS: atom_id res chain seq x y z
N MET A 1 -26.47 -25.41 4.10
CA MET A 1 -26.39 -24.16 4.88
C MET A 1 -25.26 -23.33 4.30
N ASN A 2 -25.55 -22.21 3.63
CA ASN A 2 -24.47 -21.31 3.18
C ASN A 2 -23.82 -20.73 4.44
N ALA A 3 -22.54 -21.03 4.66
CA ALA A 3 -21.78 -20.44 5.75
C ALA A 3 -21.79 -18.92 5.59
N ARG A 4 -22.16 -18.18 6.64
CA ARG A 4 -22.11 -16.72 6.67
C ARG A 4 -20.67 -16.27 6.37
N LEU A 5 -20.51 -15.35 5.41
CA LEU A 5 -19.21 -14.72 5.17
C LEU A 5 -18.78 -13.88 6.37
N PRO A 6 -17.48 -13.80 6.68
CA PRO A 6 -16.98 -13.03 7.82
C PRO A 6 -17.38 -11.55 7.73
N SER A 7 -17.74 -10.96 8.87
CA SER A 7 -17.87 -9.51 9.04
C SER A 7 -16.47 -8.88 9.14
N VAL A 8 -16.21 -7.83 8.35
CA VAL A 8 -14.88 -7.25 8.18
C VAL A 8 -14.84 -5.79 8.56
N LEU A 9 -13.97 -5.43 9.51
CA LEU A 9 -13.63 -4.04 9.78
C LEU A 9 -12.46 -3.62 8.90
N VAL A 10 -12.64 -2.57 8.11
CA VAL A 10 -11.55 -1.95 7.31
C VAL A 10 -11.21 -0.60 7.94
N THR A 11 -9.98 -0.44 8.43
CA THR A 11 -9.48 0.87 8.87
C THR A 11 -8.79 1.58 7.71
N GLY A 12 -8.77 2.92 7.73
CA GLY A 12 -8.29 3.67 6.57
C GLY A 12 -9.21 3.51 5.35
N ALA A 13 -10.48 3.22 5.57
CA ALA A 13 -11.48 2.91 4.56
C ALA A 13 -11.67 4.03 3.53
N SER A 14 -11.50 5.31 3.90
CA SER A 14 -11.56 6.45 2.99
C SER A 14 -10.27 6.70 2.20
N GLY A 15 -9.23 5.88 2.39
CA GLY A 15 -7.96 5.98 1.69
C GLY A 15 -7.97 5.32 0.31
N PHE A 16 -6.87 5.47 -0.44
CA PHE A 16 -6.69 4.96 -1.79
C PHE A 16 -6.99 3.46 -1.93
N VAL A 17 -6.44 2.63 -1.05
CA VAL A 17 -6.69 1.18 -1.04
C VAL A 17 -8.04 0.89 -0.38
N GLY A 18 -8.36 1.58 0.71
CA GLY A 18 -9.54 1.31 1.54
C GLY A 18 -10.87 1.43 0.79
N LEU A 19 -11.04 2.48 -0.02
CA LEU A 19 -12.23 2.69 -0.84
C LEU A 19 -12.53 1.47 -1.74
N ARG A 20 -11.52 1.03 -2.46
CA ARG A 20 -11.66 -0.10 -3.39
C ARG A 20 -11.85 -1.42 -2.66
N LEU A 21 -11.12 -1.63 -1.55
CA LEU A 21 -11.29 -2.85 -0.75
C LEU A 21 -12.69 -2.95 -0.15
N CYS A 22 -13.24 -1.86 0.42
CA CYS A 22 -14.60 -1.85 0.95
C CYS A 22 -15.63 -2.20 -0.13
N ALA A 23 -15.50 -1.62 -1.33
CA ALA A 23 -16.40 -1.92 -2.45
C ALA A 23 -16.30 -3.39 -2.89
N ARG A 24 -15.08 -3.95 -2.99
CA ARG A 24 -14.86 -5.35 -3.38
C ARG A 24 -15.37 -6.33 -2.33
N LEU A 25 -15.16 -6.05 -1.05
CA LEU A 25 -15.68 -6.88 0.05
C LEU A 25 -17.22 -6.88 0.08
N ALA A 26 -17.84 -5.70 -0.04
CA ALA A 26 -19.28 -5.58 -0.08
C ALA A 26 -19.88 -6.30 -1.31
N ALA A 27 -19.27 -6.16 -2.49
CA ALA A 27 -19.69 -6.86 -3.70
C ALA A 27 -19.51 -8.38 -3.60
N ALA A 28 -18.55 -8.86 -2.80
CA ALA A 28 -18.36 -10.28 -2.51
C ALA A 28 -19.35 -10.82 -1.44
N GLY A 29 -20.21 -9.96 -0.86
CA GLY A 29 -21.23 -10.34 0.12
C GLY A 29 -20.78 -10.29 1.58
N HIS A 30 -19.60 -9.73 1.88
CA HIS A 30 -19.19 -9.51 3.26
C HIS A 30 -19.97 -8.37 3.91
N GLU A 31 -20.26 -8.51 5.21
CA GLU A 31 -20.66 -7.37 6.03
C GLU A 31 -19.41 -6.51 6.29
N VAL A 32 -19.42 -5.26 5.78
CA VAL A 32 -18.25 -4.36 5.86
C VAL A 32 -18.52 -3.22 6.81
N LYS A 33 -17.66 -3.05 7.82
CA LYS A 33 -17.56 -1.85 8.64
C LYS A 33 -16.37 -1.04 8.22
N ALA A 34 -16.63 0.19 7.79
CA ALA A 34 -15.63 1.11 7.28
C ALA A 34 -15.25 2.12 8.36
N ALA A 35 -14.12 1.92 9.04
CA ALA A 35 -13.63 2.84 10.07
C ALA A 35 -12.99 4.07 9.41
N VAL A 36 -13.50 5.25 9.74
CA VAL A 36 -13.07 6.53 9.21
C VAL A 36 -12.81 7.54 10.31
N ARG A 37 -11.97 8.52 10.02
CA ARG A 37 -11.71 9.66 10.92
C ARG A 37 -12.87 10.63 10.93
N CYS A 38 -13.36 10.97 9.75
CA CYS A 38 -14.52 11.84 9.51
C CYS A 38 -15.35 11.29 8.36
N GLU A 39 -16.56 11.80 8.17
CA GLU A 39 -17.41 11.39 7.06
C GLU A 39 -16.70 11.54 5.71
N SER A 40 -17.00 10.61 4.80
CA SER A 40 -16.40 10.55 3.48
C SER A 40 -17.46 10.31 2.42
N ALA A 41 -17.80 11.36 1.68
CA ALA A 41 -18.72 11.26 0.55
C ALA A 41 -18.23 10.26 -0.51
N ALA A 42 -16.91 10.19 -0.71
CA ALA A 42 -16.31 9.21 -1.62
C ALA A 42 -16.61 7.77 -1.18
N LEU A 43 -16.49 7.47 0.12
CA LEU A 43 -16.78 6.13 0.64
C LEU A 43 -18.26 5.77 0.49
N ALA A 44 -19.15 6.70 0.80
CA ALA A 44 -20.60 6.49 0.62
C ALA A 44 -20.97 6.23 -0.85
N ALA A 45 -20.30 6.89 -1.79
CA ALA A 45 -20.55 6.69 -3.22
C ALA A 45 -19.95 5.37 -3.74
N PHE A 46 -18.74 5.00 -3.29
CA PHE A 46 -18.00 3.82 -3.79
C PHE A 46 -18.40 2.50 -3.14
N ALA A 47 -18.77 2.52 -1.88
CA ALA A 47 -19.15 1.35 -1.11
C ALA A 47 -20.43 1.62 -0.30
N PRO A 48 -21.57 1.86 -0.97
CA PRO A 48 -22.82 2.25 -0.28
C PRO A 48 -23.34 1.18 0.68
N ALA A 49 -22.98 -0.08 0.48
CA ALA A 49 -23.33 -1.19 1.37
C ALA A 49 -22.42 -1.30 2.59
N ALA A 50 -21.31 -0.54 2.68
CA ALA A 50 -20.44 -0.55 3.82
C ALA A 50 -20.99 0.36 4.94
N ARG A 51 -21.08 -0.18 6.16
CA ARG A 51 -21.46 0.61 7.34
C ARG A 51 -20.30 1.51 7.77
N ILE A 52 -20.49 2.81 7.67
CA ILE A 52 -19.48 3.80 8.13
C ILE A 52 -19.48 3.87 9.66
N VAL A 53 -18.29 3.77 10.26
CA VAL A 53 -18.08 3.92 11.71
C VAL A 53 -17.01 4.99 11.93
N ARG A 54 -17.37 6.07 12.62
CA ARG A 54 -16.43 7.14 13.01
C ARG A 54 -15.63 6.69 14.22
N VAL A 55 -14.32 6.70 14.11
CA VAL A 55 -13.38 6.34 15.19
C VAL A 55 -12.46 7.50 15.58
N GLY A 56 -12.54 8.63 14.86
CA GLY A 56 -11.64 9.76 15.07
C GLY A 56 -10.20 9.48 14.61
N ASP A 57 -9.25 10.21 15.19
CA ASP A 57 -7.83 9.99 14.93
C ASP A 57 -7.34 8.69 15.58
N ILE A 58 -6.53 7.93 14.83
CA ILE A 58 -5.99 6.67 15.31
C ILE A 58 -4.74 6.96 16.15
N GLY A 59 -4.75 6.39 17.34
CA GLY A 59 -3.68 6.53 18.32
C GLY A 59 -3.89 5.60 19.53
N PRO A 60 -3.10 5.78 20.60
CA PRO A 60 -3.13 4.89 21.77
C PRO A 60 -4.47 4.89 22.52
N ASN A 61 -5.26 5.95 22.38
CA ASN A 61 -6.51 6.14 23.11
C ASN A 61 -7.77 5.95 22.25
N THR A 62 -7.64 5.48 21.01
CA THR A 62 -8.78 5.28 20.12
C THR A 62 -9.77 4.25 20.70
N ASP A 63 -11.05 4.61 20.74
CA ASP A 63 -12.11 3.70 21.16
C ASP A 63 -12.60 2.86 19.99
N TRP A 64 -12.34 1.57 20.05
CA TRP A 64 -12.70 0.60 19.01
C TRP A 64 -13.97 -0.20 19.30
N ARG A 65 -14.60 -0.02 20.47
CA ARG A 65 -15.71 -0.88 20.94
C ARG A 65 -16.87 -0.94 19.91
N VAL A 66 -17.34 0.21 19.44
CA VAL A 66 -18.44 0.28 18.45
C VAL A 66 -18.03 -0.31 17.10
N ALA A 67 -16.78 -0.03 16.67
CA ALA A 67 -16.28 -0.52 15.39
C ALA A 67 -16.08 -2.03 15.37
N LEU A 68 -15.67 -2.63 16.48
CA LEU A 68 -15.33 -4.06 16.58
C LEU A 68 -16.53 -4.96 16.97
N ALA A 69 -17.66 -4.39 17.39
CA ALA A 69 -18.82 -5.20 17.80
C ALA A 69 -19.29 -6.12 16.65
N GLY A 70 -19.25 -7.45 16.85
CA GLY A 70 -19.63 -8.45 15.83
C GLY A 70 -18.74 -8.53 14.61
N VAL A 71 -17.47 -8.16 14.73
CA VAL A 71 -16.46 -8.25 13.67
C VAL A 71 -15.68 -9.55 13.80
N ASP A 72 -15.54 -10.29 12.71
CA ASP A 72 -14.78 -11.54 12.64
C ASP A 72 -13.31 -11.29 12.22
N MET A 73 -13.09 -10.30 11.34
CA MET A 73 -11.76 -9.98 10.78
C MET A 73 -11.52 -8.46 10.71
N VAL A 74 -10.26 -8.07 10.84
CA VAL A 74 -9.81 -6.68 10.65
C VAL A 74 -8.84 -6.60 9.51
N VAL A 75 -9.04 -5.66 8.56
CA VAL A 75 -8.02 -5.24 7.58
C VAL A 75 -7.54 -3.84 7.96
N HIS A 76 -6.32 -3.77 8.48
CA HIS A 76 -5.75 -2.53 8.99
C HIS A 76 -4.90 -1.82 7.94
N LEU A 77 -5.50 -0.84 7.25
CA LEU A 77 -4.87 -0.03 6.20
C LEU A 77 -4.49 1.36 6.70
N ALA A 78 -5.07 1.80 7.82
CA ALA A 78 -4.83 3.13 8.34
C ALA A 78 -3.37 3.29 8.78
N ALA A 79 -2.75 4.34 8.32
CA ALA A 79 -1.40 4.72 8.71
C ALA A 79 -1.17 6.21 8.44
N ARG A 80 -0.29 6.83 9.23
CA ARG A 80 0.37 8.06 8.81
C ARG A 80 1.38 7.68 7.72
N ALA A 81 1.20 8.20 6.51
CA ALA A 81 2.05 7.93 5.34
C ALA A 81 2.16 9.21 4.49
N HIS A 82 3.21 9.31 3.66
CA HIS A 82 3.37 10.36 2.66
C HIS A 82 3.32 11.82 3.16
N VAL A 83 3.82 12.08 4.37
CA VAL A 83 4.03 13.47 4.81
C VAL A 83 5.28 14.00 4.12
N MET A 84 5.11 14.69 2.98
CA MET A 84 6.20 15.15 2.09
C MET A 84 7.12 16.20 2.75
N ARG A 85 6.61 16.96 3.72
CA ARG A 85 7.37 17.88 4.56
C ARG A 85 6.79 17.78 5.95
N ASP A 86 7.43 17.01 6.80
CA ASP A 86 7.08 16.99 8.21
C ASP A 86 7.84 18.11 8.88
N SER A 87 7.12 19.18 9.24
CA SER A 87 7.70 20.33 9.97
C SER A 87 7.81 20.04 11.48
N ALA A 88 7.47 18.84 11.91
CA ALA A 88 7.56 18.45 13.31
C ALA A 88 9.03 18.31 13.74
N SER A 89 9.32 18.70 14.96
CA SER A 89 10.65 18.56 15.58
C SER A 89 11.09 17.09 15.71
N ASP A 90 10.14 16.16 15.85
CA ASP A 90 10.36 14.70 15.84
C ASP A 90 9.32 13.98 14.95
N PRO A 91 9.61 13.83 13.66
CA PRO A 91 8.72 13.11 12.75
C PRO A 91 8.48 11.65 13.17
N LEU A 92 9.49 10.98 13.72
CA LEU A 92 9.38 9.56 14.10
C LEU A 92 8.38 9.36 15.25
N ALA A 93 8.33 10.26 16.22
CA ALA A 93 7.37 10.19 17.31
C ALA A 93 5.92 10.25 16.80
N HIS A 94 5.63 11.13 15.82
CA HIS A 94 4.31 11.20 15.20
C HIS A 94 3.95 9.94 14.41
N TYR A 95 4.91 9.35 13.70
CA TYR A 95 4.69 8.06 13.04
C TYR A 95 4.43 6.94 14.06
N ARG A 96 5.17 6.89 15.16
CA ARG A 96 4.99 5.90 16.22
C ARG A 96 3.62 6.00 16.90
N GLN A 97 3.15 7.22 17.15
CA GLN A 97 1.84 7.44 17.77
C GLN A 97 0.71 6.80 16.97
N VAL A 98 0.71 6.97 15.64
CA VAL A 98 -0.34 6.46 14.77
C VAL A 98 -0.06 5.02 14.36
N ASN A 99 1.13 4.74 13.82
CA ASN A 99 1.43 3.47 13.17
C ASN A 99 1.78 2.36 14.16
N VAL A 100 2.38 2.69 15.30
CA VAL A 100 2.75 1.70 16.33
C VAL A 100 1.67 1.65 17.40
N ALA A 101 1.55 2.71 18.21
CA ALA A 101 0.64 2.72 19.35
C ALA A 101 -0.84 2.58 18.92
N GLY A 102 -1.22 3.20 17.79
CA GLY A 102 -2.55 3.05 17.22
C GLY A 102 -2.86 1.63 16.74
N SER A 103 -1.90 0.97 16.08
CA SER A 103 -2.03 -0.43 15.64
C SER A 103 -2.05 -1.40 16.84
N GLU A 104 -1.22 -1.16 17.83
CA GLU A 104 -1.20 -1.93 19.08
C GLU A 104 -2.53 -1.83 19.82
N ARG A 105 -3.08 -0.60 19.95
CA ARG A 105 -4.38 -0.36 20.56
C ARG A 105 -5.50 -1.09 19.82
N LEU A 106 -5.50 -1.06 18.48
CA LEU A 106 -6.48 -1.77 17.66
C LEU A 106 -6.37 -3.29 17.86
N ALA A 107 -5.16 -3.84 17.80
CA ALA A 107 -4.96 -5.28 17.92
C ALA A 107 -5.40 -5.84 19.29
N ARG A 108 -5.05 -5.14 20.38
CA ARG A 108 -5.52 -5.52 21.72
C ARG A 108 -7.04 -5.43 21.86
N ALA A 109 -7.64 -4.38 21.32
CA ALA A 109 -9.10 -4.22 21.30
C ALA A 109 -9.78 -5.30 20.43
N ALA A 110 -9.19 -5.65 19.30
CA ALA A 110 -9.68 -6.69 18.41
C ALA A 110 -9.64 -8.07 19.10
N ALA A 111 -8.52 -8.42 19.74
CA ALA A 111 -8.41 -9.65 20.52
C ALA A 111 -9.45 -9.72 21.65
N ALA A 112 -9.62 -8.64 22.42
CA ALA A 112 -10.62 -8.56 23.49
C ALA A 112 -12.07 -8.65 22.97
N ALA A 113 -12.33 -8.23 21.73
CA ALA A 113 -13.64 -8.34 21.09
C ALA A 113 -13.89 -9.70 20.42
N GLY A 114 -12.95 -10.65 20.47
CA GLY A 114 -13.08 -11.98 19.86
C GLY A 114 -12.82 -12.02 18.37
N VAL A 115 -12.18 -10.97 17.80
CA VAL A 115 -11.73 -10.98 16.39
C VAL A 115 -10.71 -12.10 16.20
N SER A 116 -10.93 -12.94 15.19
CA SER A 116 -10.06 -14.08 14.93
C SER A 116 -8.79 -13.71 14.16
N ARG A 117 -8.86 -12.69 13.29
CA ARG A 117 -7.79 -12.36 12.35
C ARG A 117 -7.64 -10.87 12.11
N LEU A 118 -6.37 -10.44 12.02
CA LEU A 118 -5.97 -9.09 11.65
C LEU A 118 -4.98 -9.15 10.49
N ILE A 119 -5.32 -8.55 9.35
CA ILE A 119 -4.45 -8.37 8.20
C ILE A 119 -3.87 -6.95 8.28
N TYR A 120 -2.55 -6.86 8.42
CA TYR A 120 -1.84 -5.59 8.53
C TYR A 120 -1.20 -5.20 7.21
N MET A 121 -1.54 -4.01 6.70
CA MET A 121 -0.88 -3.44 5.53
C MET A 121 0.38 -2.71 5.96
N SER A 122 1.52 -3.37 5.79
CA SER A 122 2.85 -2.83 6.02
C SER A 122 3.43 -2.17 4.76
N SER A 123 4.72 -2.28 4.53
CA SER A 123 5.41 -1.73 3.36
C SER A 123 6.71 -2.47 3.11
N ILE A 124 7.13 -2.54 1.85
CA ILE A 124 8.47 -3.03 1.45
C ILE A 124 9.60 -2.18 2.06
N LYS A 125 9.32 -0.95 2.49
CA LYS A 125 10.29 -0.09 3.18
C LYS A 125 10.78 -0.65 4.50
N VAL A 126 10.14 -1.68 5.04
CA VAL A 126 10.65 -2.47 6.15
C VAL A 126 11.91 -3.24 5.73
N ASN A 127 11.94 -3.80 4.53
CA ASN A 127 13.12 -4.49 3.99
C ASN A 127 14.21 -3.50 3.55
N GLY A 128 13.83 -2.36 2.95
CA GLY A 128 14.76 -1.35 2.45
C GLY A 128 14.15 -0.48 1.35
N GLU A 129 14.97 0.40 0.76
CA GLU A 129 14.52 1.32 -0.29
C GLU A 129 15.16 1.04 -1.66
N ALA A 130 16.16 0.17 -1.74
CA ALA A 130 16.83 -0.21 -2.97
C ALA A 130 17.36 -1.63 -2.90
N THR A 131 17.43 -2.30 -4.04
CA THR A 131 18.06 -3.61 -4.22
C THR A 131 19.24 -3.49 -5.18
N VAL A 132 20.32 -4.24 -4.90
CA VAL A 132 21.54 -4.24 -5.74
C VAL A 132 21.71 -5.59 -6.43
N ASN A 133 21.85 -6.68 -5.67
CA ASN A 133 22.24 -7.99 -6.20
C ASN A 133 21.07 -8.98 -6.31
N ALA A 134 20.05 -8.85 -5.45
CA ALA A 134 18.93 -9.77 -5.40
C ALA A 134 17.63 -9.05 -5.01
N PRO A 135 16.46 -9.59 -5.41
CA PRO A 135 15.16 -9.13 -4.91
C PRO A 135 15.02 -9.33 -3.40
N PHE A 136 14.28 -8.45 -2.74
CA PHE A 136 13.92 -8.63 -1.33
C PHE A 136 13.04 -9.86 -1.14
N ARG A 137 13.27 -10.56 -0.01
CA ARG A 137 12.49 -11.71 0.47
C ARG A 137 11.96 -11.46 1.88
N GLU A 138 10.98 -12.24 2.29
CA GLU A 138 10.43 -12.18 3.65
C GLU A 138 11.45 -12.56 4.73
N SER A 139 12.43 -13.40 4.36
CA SER A 139 13.53 -13.84 5.24
C SER A 139 14.61 -12.82 5.46
N ASP A 140 14.65 -11.76 4.65
CA ASP A 140 15.71 -10.74 4.76
C ASP A 140 15.56 -9.95 6.06
N ALA A 141 16.67 -9.63 6.69
CA ALA A 141 16.70 -8.79 7.87
C ALA A 141 16.09 -7.41 7.55
N PRO A 142 15.17 -6.91 8.37
CA PRO A 142 14.62 -5.59 8.19
C PRO A 142 15.68 -4.49 8.26
N ALA A 143 15.69 -3.59 7.27
CA ALA A 143 16.62 -2.47 7.15
C ALA A 143 15.91 -1.16 6.75
N PRO A 144 14.90 -0.69 7.55
CA PRO A 144 14.15 0.51 7.22
C PRO A 144 15.02 1.77 7.35
N LEU A 145 15.04 2.60 6.31
CA LEU A 145 15.89 3.79 6.27
C LEU A 145 15.18 5.06 6.75
N ASP A 146 13.87 5.19 6.50
CA ASP A 146 13.10 6.38 6.89
C ASP A 146 12.20 6.15 8.12
N ALA A 147 11.69 7.22 8.70
CA ALA A 147 10.81 7.18 9.87
C ALA A 147 9.52 6.38 9.62
N TYR A 148 9.00 6.42 8.40
CA TYR A 148 7.83 5.62 8.02
C TYR A 148 8.15 4.13 8.02
N GLY A 149 9.20 3.69 7.33
CA GLY A 149 9.63 2.29 7.30
C GLY A 149 9.93 1.75 8.70
N ARG A 150 10.62 2.55 9.53
CA ARG A 150 10.89 2.20 10.96
C ARG A 150 9.60 2.02 11.74
N SER A 151 8.65 2.95 11.63
CA SER A 151 7.36 2.83 12.32
C SER A 151 6.54 1.62 11.86
N LYS A 152 6.62 1.25 10.57
CA LYS A 152 5.96 0.04 10.06
C LYS A 152 6.58 -1.22 10.63
N TRP A 153 7.91 -1.28 10.69
CA TRP A 153 8.62 -2.40 11.31
C TRP A 153 8.30 -2.53 12.81
N GLU A 154 8.37 -1.44 13.55
CA GLU A 154 8.01 -1.42 14.98
C GLU A 154 6.55 -1.88 15.21
N ALA A 155 5.63 -1.51 14.32
CA ALA A 155 4.24 -1.98 14.38
C ALA A 155 4.12 -3.48 14.10
N GLU A 156 4.86 -4.03 13.12
CA GLU A 156 4.89 -5.47 12.88
C GLU A 156 5.36 -6.24 14.13
N GLN A 157 6.40 -5.74 14.81
CA GLN A 157 6.91 -6.34 16.04
C GLN A 157 5.87 -6.29 17.18
N ALA A 158 5.19 -5.14 17.35
CA ALA A 158 4.14 -4.99 18.34
C ALA A 158 2.96 -5.94 18.09
N LEU A 159 2.52 -6.04 16.84
CA LEU A 159 1.45 -6.94 16.41
C LEU A 159 1.82 -8.42 16.60
N SER A 160 3.07 -8.78 16.33
CA SER A 160 3.57 -10.15 16.56
C SER A 160 3.57 -10.52 18.04
N ARG A 161 3.96 -9.60 18.93
CA ARG A 161 3.88 -9.81 20.39
C ARG A 161 2.44 -10.01 20.84
N ILE A 162 1.51 -9.15 20.39
CA ILE A 162 0.10 -9.27 20.74
C ILE A 162 -0.50 -10.58 20.23
N ALA A 163 -0.13 -10.99 19.00
CA ALA A 163 -0.54 -12.29 18.48
C ALA A 163 -0.13 -13.45 19.40
N ALA A 164 1.12 -13.44 19.89
CA ALA A 164 1.63 -14.45 20.82
C ALA A 164 0.93 -14.40 22.19
N GLU A 165 0.62 -13.20 22.68
CA GLU A 165 -0.04 -12.98 23.98
C GLU A 165 -1.53 -13.38 23.99
N THR A 166 -2.22 -13.19 22.85
CA THR A 166 -3.69 -13.22 22.81
C THR A 166 -4.28 -14.31 21.91
N GLY A 167 -3.46 -14.92 21.06
CA GLY A 167 -3.94 -15.86 20.02
C GLY A 167 -4.56 -15.17 18.81
N LEU A 168 -4.57 -13.83 18.71
CA LEU A 168 -5.03 -13.12 17.52
C LEU A 168 -4.20 -13.51 16.29
N GLY A 169 -4.86 -14.00 15.24
CA GLY A 169 -4.19 -14.36 14.01
C GLY A 169 -3.74 -13.13 13.23
N VAL A 170 -2.47 -12.77 13.26
CA VAL A 170 -1.94 -11.62 12.51
C VAL A 170 -1.27 -12.07 11.22
N THR A 171 -1.61 -11.44 10.09
CA THR A 171 -0.92 -11.62 8.80
C THR A 171 -0.48 -10.25 8.27
N VAL A 172 0.75 -10.17 7.79
CA VAL A 172 1.37 -8.93 7.30
C VAL A 172 1.51 -8.98 5.78
N LEU A 173 1.11 -7.91 5.10
CA LEU A 173 1.39 -7.67 3.68
C LEU A 173 2.37 -6.51 3.54
N ARG A 174 3.47 -6.70 2.82
CA ARG A 174 4.47 -5.66 2.50
C ARG A 174 4.43 -5.32 1.00
N PRO A 175 3.55 -4.41 0.57
CA PRO A 175 3.52 -3.98 -0.81
C PRO A 175 4.65 -2.99 -1.13
N PRO A 176 5.12 -2.95 -2.41
CA PRO A 176 5.92 -1.86 -2.96
C PRO A 176 5.05 -0.63 -3.26
N LEU A 177 5.47 0.21 -4.21
CA LEU A 177 4.66 1.31 -4.70
C LEU A 177 3.34 0.78 -5.29
N ILE A 178 2.23 1.18 -4.67
CA ILE A 178 0.87 0.87 -5.12
C ILE A 178 0.44 1.91 -6.14
N TYR A 179 -0.05 1.47 -7.29
CA TYR A 179 -0.57 2.34 -8.33
C TYR A 179 -1.93 1.87 -8.84
N GLY A 180 -2.68 2.75 -9.50
CA GLY A 180 -4.03 2.46 -9.98
C GLY A 180 -4.84 3.74 -10.16
N PRO A 181 -6.12 3.64 -10.57
CA PRO A 181 -7.02 4.78 -10.66
C PRO A 181 -7.08 5.58 -9.37
N GLY A 182 -6.83 6.91 -9.44
CA GLY A 182 -6.80 7.78 -8.27
C GLY A 182 -5.45 7.84 -7.53
N VAL A 183 -4.39 7.24 -8.07
CA VAL A 183 -3.04 7.28 -7.49
C VAL A 183 -2.55 8.73 -7.28
N LYS A 184 -1.84 8.94 -6.17
CA LYS A 184 -1.23 10.22 -5.79
C LYS A 184 0.31 10.16 -5.90
N GLY A 185 0.98 11.22 -5.50
CA GLY A 185 2.43 11.25 -5.40
C GLY A 185 3.17 11.20 -6.75
N ASN A 186 4.21 10.36 -6.84
CA ASN A 186 5.13 10.35 -7.99
C ASN A 186 4.48 9.91 -9.29
N VAL A 187 3.61 8.90 -9.27
CA VAL A 187 2.91 8.43 -10.47
C VAL A 187 1.97 9.51 -11.01
N ALA A 188 1.22 10.17 -10.12
CA ALA A 188 0.37 11.30 -10.52
C ALA A 188 1.18 12.49 -11.07
N ARG A 189 2.40 12.71 -10.58
CA ARG A 189 3.32 13.74 -11.11
C ARG A 189 3.82 13.36 -12.51
N LEU A 190 4.19 12.11 -12.74
CA LEU A 190 4.57 11.62 -14.05
C LEU A 190 3.42 11.75 -15.06
N LEU A 191 2.20 11.37 -14.68
CA LEU A 191 1.01 11.54 -15.53
C LEU A 191 0.83 13.00 -15.95
N ARG A 192 0.92 13.95 -15.03
CA ARG A 192 0.84 15.39 -15.36
C ARG A 192 1.96 15.87 -16.26
N TRP A 193 3.18 15.37 -16.10
CA TRP A 193 4.30 15.74 -16.96
C TRP A 193 4.13 15.19 -18.39
N ILE A 194 3.67 13.94 -18.52
CA ILE A 194 3.39 13.33 -19.82
C ILE A 194 2.22 14.05 -20.50
N GLU A 195 1.14 14.33 -19.79
CA GLU A 195 -0.02 15.09 -20.30
C GLU A 195 0.38 16.44 -20.87
N ARG A 196 1.28 17.16 -20.19
CA ARG A 196 1.82 18.46 -20.62
C ARG A 196 2.87 18.36 -21.72
N GLY A 197 3.22 17.16 -22.15
CA GLY A 197 4.24 16.94 -23.18
C GLY A 197 5.65 17.38 -22.76
N LEU A 198 5.95 17.40 -21.46
CA LEU A 198 7.27 17.79 -20.97
C LEU A 198 8.32 16.76 -21.35
N PRO A 199 9.54 17.18 -21.77
CA PRO A 199 10.64 16.26 -21.98
C PRO A 199 11.11 15.67 -20.64
N LEU A 200 11.29 14.35 -20.60
CA LEU A 200 11.67 13.61 -19.38
C LEU A 200 13.07 13.02 -19.60
N PRO A 201 14.07 13.40 -18.80
CA PRO A 201 15.47 13.00 -18.98
C PRO A 201 15.75 11.60 -18.38
N PHE A 202 14.90 10.62 -18.72
CA PHE A 202 14.93 9.29 -18.10
C PHE A 202 15.19 8.13 -19.08
N ALA A 203 15.46 8.40 -20.36
CA ALA A 203 15.60 7.34 -21.37
C ALA A 203 16.78 6.38 -21.07
N SER A 204 17.88 6.89 -20.48
CA SER A 204 19.10 6.13 -20.19
C SER A 204 19.05 5.35 -18.85
N ILE A 205 17.92 5.37 -18.12
CA ILE A 205 17.80 4.66 -16.86
C ILE A 205 17.59 3.17 -17.12
N VAL A 206 18.50 2.35 -16.58
CA VAL A 206 18.44 0.89 -16.61
C VAL A 206 18.27 0.40 -15.17
N ASN A 207 17.02 0.36 -14.71
CA ASN A 207 16.66 -0.12 -13.37
C ASN A 207 15.54 -1.15 -13.45
N ARG A 208 15.27 -1.82 -12.32
CA ARG A 208 14.18 -2.78 -12.18
C ARG A 208 13.36 -2.42 -10.94
N ARG A 209 12.07 -2.20 -11.14
CA ARG A 209 11.16 -1.82 -10.05
C ARG A 209 9.96 -2.71 -10.02
N SER A 210 9.82 -3.42 -8.91
CA SER A 210 8.58 -4.09 -8.57
C SER A 210 7.53 -3.05 -8.15
N LEU A 211 6.34 -3.20 -8.67
CA LEU A 211 5.17 -2.37 -8.39
C LEU A 211 4.00 -3.29 -8.03
N ILE A 212 2.90 -2.73 -7.53
CA ILE A 212 1.66 -3.48 -7.39
C ILE A 212 0.46 -2.64 -7.82
N TYR A 213 -0.31 -3.19 -8.76
CA TYR A 213 -1.57 -2.61 -9.18
C TYR A 213 -2.61 -2.72 -8.08
N LEU A 214 -3.42 -1.69 -7.89
CA LEU A 214 -4.40 -1.61 -6.81
C LEU A 214 -5.33 -2.83 -6.75
N GLU A 215 -5.86 -3.28 -7.90
CA GLU A 215 -6.73 -4.45 -7.93
C GLU A 215 -5.98 -5.74 -7.58
N ASN A 216 -4.72 -5.89 -8.01
CA ASN A 216 -3.89 -7.05 -7.63
C ASN A 216 -3.64 -7.06 -6.10
N LEU A 217 -3.40 -5.90 -5.48
CA LEU A 217 -3.24 -5.81 -4.02
C LEU A 217 -4.53 -6.18 -3.28
N ILE A 218 -5.67 -5.77 -3.80
CA ILE A 218 -6.97 -6.14 -3.24
C ILE A 218 -7.18 -7.65 -3.35
N ASP A 219 -6.91 -8.23 -4.51
CA ASP A 219 -7.03 -9.68 -4.72
C ASP A 219 -6.06 -10.48 -3.82
N ALA A 220 -4.82 -9.99 -3.62
CA ALA A 220 -3.88 -10.55 -2.64
C ALA A 220 -4.44 -10.48 -1.21
N THR A 221 -5.05 -9.35 -0.83
CA THR A 221 -5.67 -9.18 0.49
C THR A 221 -6.81 -10.17 0.69
N LEU A 222 -7.67 -10.34 -0.32
CA LEU A 222 -8.76 -11.33 -0.28
C LEU A 222 -8.23 -12.78 -0.23
N ALA A 223 -7.14 -13.09 -0.92
CA ALA A 223 -6.49 -14.39 -0.83
C ALA A 223 -5.98 -14.67 0.58
N VAL A 224 -5.31 -13.71 1.21
CA VAL A 224 -4.85 -13.79 2.60
C VAL A 224 -6.03 -13.96 3.57
N MET A 225 -7.16 -13.27 3.36
CA MET A 225 -8.35 -13.42 4.19
C MET A 225 -8.92 -14.84 4.18
N ARG A 226 -8.81 -15.54 3.06
CA ARG A 226 -9.27 -16.94 2.91
C ARG A 226 -8.28 -17.96 3.43
N HIS A 227 -7.02 -17.58 3.63
CA HIS A 227 -5.98 -18.53 4.03
C HIS A 227 -6.19 -19.00 5.48
N PRO A 228 -6.17 -20.33 5.73
CA PRO A 228 -6.52 -20.89 7.04
C PRO A 228 -5.45 -20.68 8.13
N ALA A 229 -4.18 -20.42 7.75
CA ALA A 229 -3.05 -20.30 8.68
C ALA A 229 -2.55 -18.85 8.78
N PRO A 230 -3.01 -18.07 9.77
CA PRO A 230 -2.45 -16.73 10.05
C PRO A 230 -1.01 -16.82 10.58
N GLY A 231 -0.38 -15.67 10.81
CA GLY A 231 0.96 -15.59 11.39
C GLY A 231 2.09 -15.50 10.36
N ARG A 232 1.77 -15.13 9.11
CA ARG A 232 2.73 -15.01 8.02
C ARG A 232 2.95 -13.55 7.60
N THR A 233 4.13 -13.29 7.07
CA THR A 233 4.43 -12.07 6.29
C THR A 233 4.54 -12.45 4.84
N TYR A 234 3.93 -11.67 3.95
CA TYR A 234 4.02 -11.85 2.50
C TYR A 234 4.49 -10.55 1.84
N LEU A 235 5.47 -10.67 0.97
CA LEU A 235 5.78 -9.67 -0.03
C LEU A 235 4.84 -9.83 -1.22
N VAL A 236 4.36 -8.73 -1.79
CA VAL A 236 3.39 -8.75 -2.90
C VAL A 236 3.83 -7.81 -4.01
N SER A 237 3.73 -8.26 -5.26
CA SER A 237 4.04 -7.43 -6.44
C SER A 237 3.29 -7.95 -7.67
N ASP A 238 3.32 -7.20 -8.77
CA ASP A 238 2.77 -7.60 -10.07
C ASP A 238 3.61 -8.68 -10.79
N ALA A 239 4.59 -9.28 -10.11
CA ALA A 239 5.52 -10.31 -10.55
C ALA A 239 6.51 -9.89 -11.66
N HIS A 240 6.24 -8.87 -12.44
CA HIS A 240 7.16 -8.36 -13.46
C HIS A 240 7.69 -6.97 -13.09
N ASP A 241 9.01 -6.83 -13.14
CA ASP A 241 9.67 -5.54 -12.89
C ASP A 241 9.67 -4.68 -14.14
N LEU A 242 9.49 -3.38 -13.95
CA LEU A 242 9.62 -2.40 -15.02
C LEU A 242 10.77 -1.44 -14.74
N SER A 243 11.46 -1.03 -15.80
CA SER A 243 12.35 0.13 -15.73
C SER A 243 11.53 1.43 -15.72
N THR A 244 12.13 2.51 -15.21
CA THR A 244 11.50 3.83 -15.25
C THR A 244 11.09 4.27 -16.65
N PRO A 245 11.90 4.08 -17.71
CA PRO A 245 11.45 4.34 -19.10
C PRO A 245 10.26 3.49 -19.53
N GLN A 246 10.21 2.19 -19.17
CA GLN A 246 9.08 1.32 -19.51
C GLN A 246 7.79 1.78 -18.82
N LEU A 247 7.88 2.13 -17.53
CA LEU A 247 6.76 2.69 -16.76
C LEU A 247 6.22 3.97 -17.42
N ILE A 248 7.10 4.90 -17.84
CA ILE A 248 6.70 6.14 -18.51
C ILE A 248 6.04 5.85 -19.87
N ARG A 249 6.58 4.90 -20.65
CA ARG A 249 5.96 4.51 -21.93
C ARG A 249 4.57 3.90 -21.73
N ALA A 250 4.37 3.07 -20.72
CA ALA A 250 3.06 2.49 -20.42
C ALA A 250 2.04 3.57 -20.02
N LEU A 251 2.42 4.52 -19.16
CA LEU A 251 1.58 5.66 -18.80
C LEU A 251 1.24 6.53 -20.01
N ALA A 252 2.24 6.81 -20.87
CA ALA A 252 2.06 7.62 -22.08
C ALA A 252 1.08 6.96 -23.06
N ARG A 253 1.17 5.64 -23.26
CA ARG A 253 0.19 4.88 -24.05
C ARG A 253 -1.24 5.01 -23.50
N GLY A 254 -1.41 4.92 -22.18
CA GLY A 254 -2.73 5.07 -21.56
C GLY A 254 -3.29 6.50 -21.64
N LEU A 255 -2.45 7.52 -21.85
CA LEU A 255 -2.84 8.91 -22.08
C LEU A 255 -3.03 9.24 -23.56
N ASP A 256 -2.74 8.31 -24.49
CA ASP A 256 -2.68 8.55 -25.93
C ASP A 256 -1.71 9.72 -26.28
N ARG A 257 -0.54 9.75 -25.61
CA ARG A 257 0.49 10.77 -25.79
C ARG A 257 1.85 10.14 -26.11
N PRO A 258 2.67 10.77 -26.97
CA PRO A 258 4.03 10.29 -27.20
C PRO A 258 4.89 10.49 -25.94
N PRO A 259 5.66 9.48 -25.51
CA PRO A 259 6.61 9.65 -24.41
C PRO A 259 7.82 10.45 -24.90
N ARG A 260 8.00 11.67 -24.40
CA ARG A 260 9.17 12.52 -24.72
C ARG A 260 10.34 12.18 -23.80
N LEU A 261 10.88 10.97 -23.97
CA LEU A 261 12.02 10.49 -23.20
C LEU A 261 13.33 10.94 -23.87
N LEU A 262 14.15 11.67 -23.13
CA LEU A 262 15.47 12.11 -23.58
C LEU A 262 16.56 11.26 -22.90
N PRO A 263 17.63 10.89 -23.65
CA PRO A 263 18.79 10.25 -23.06
C PRO A 263 19.53 11.27 -22.17
N PHE A 264 19.74 10.90 -20.92
CA PHE A 264 20.48 11.74 -19.98
C PHE A 264 21.24 10.85 -19.01
N PRO A 265 22.54 11.09 -18.73
CA PRO A 265 23.34 10.27 -17.86
C PRO A 265 22.77 10.24 -16.44
N PRO A 266 22.58 9.06 -15.82
CA PRO A 266 22.06 8.96 -14.44
C PRO A 266 22.90 9.71 -13.40
N SER A 267 24.24 9.79 -13.60
CA SER A 267 25.14 10.55 -12.74
C SER A 267 24.81 12.04 -12.68
N LEU A 268 24.43 12.63 -13.81
CA LEU A 268 24.01 14.04 -13.87
C LEU A 268 22.62 14.26 -13.23
N LEU A 269 21.73 13.26 -13.28
CA LEU A 269 20.48 13.31 -12.54
C LEU A 269 20.72 13.31 -11.02
N HIS A 270 21.66 12.49 -10.54
CA HIS A 270 22.05 12.49 -9.14
C HIS A 270 22.67 13.84 -8.72
N LEU A 271 23.55 14.43 -9.54
CA LEU A 271 24.13 15.74 -9.28
C LEU A 271 23.03 16.82 -9.22
N ALA A 272 22.12 16.87 -10.19
CA ALA A 272 21.00 17.79 -10.17
C ALA A 272 20.09 17.59 -8.95
N GLY A 273 19.85 16.34 -8.54
CA GLY A 273 19.12 16.01 -7.32
C GLY A 273 19.82 16.52 -6.06
N ALA A 274 21.14 16.42 -5.99
CA ALA A 274 21.95 16.97 -4.89
C ALA A 274 21.84 18.49 -4.81
N CYS A 275 22.00 19.17 -5.94
CA CYS A 275 21.92 20.65 -6.00
C CYS A 275 20.52 21.20 -5.66
N THR A 276 19.47 20.41 -5.89
CA THR A 276 18.08 20.83 -5.64
C THR A 276 17.47 20.26 -4.35
N GLY A 277 18.22 19.51 -3.55
CA GLY A 277 17.73 18.84 -2.34
C GLY A 277 16.72 17.71 -2.64
N GLN A 278 16.76 17.13 -3.84
CA GLN A 278 15.83 16.08 -4.28
C GLN A 278 16.49 14.70 -4.51
N LEU A 279 17.61 14.44 -3.83
CA LEU A 279 18.35 13.17 -3.97
C LEU A 279 17.47 11.94 -3.79
N ASP A 280 16.60 11.93 -2.78
CA ASP A 280 15.69 10.80 -2.53
C ASP A 280 14.67 10.60 -3.66
N ALA A 281 14.19 11.68 -4.26
CA ALA A 281 13.26 11.59 -5.38
C ALA A 281 13.95 11.04 -6.63
N VAL A 282 15.19 11.47 -6.89
CA VAL A 282 16.02 10.94 -7.98
C VAL A 282 16.40 9.49 -7.71
N GLY A 283 16.84 9.15 -6.50
CA GLY A 283 17.15 7.78 -6.10
C GLY A 283 15.99 6.82 -6.34
N ARG A 284 14.77 7.23 -6.02
CA ARG A 284 13.57 6.43 -6.30
C ARG A 284 13.24 6.27 -7.80
N LEU A 285 13.68 7.18 -8.66
CA LEU A 285 13.48 7.07 -10.11
C LEU A 285 14.59 6.29 -10.80
N VAL A 286 15.82 6.39 -10.31
CA VAL A 286 17.01 5.78 -10.93
C VAL A 286 17.33 4.41 -10.34
N GLY A 287 17.11 4.22 -9.05
CA GLY A 287 17.44 2.99 -8.32
C GLY A 287 16.50 1.82 -8.61
N SER A 288 16.99 0.61 -8.43
CA SER A 288 16.22 -0.62 -8.47
C SER A 288 15.59 -0.93 -7.12
N LEU A 289 14.40 -1.52 -7.13
CA LEU A 289 13.76 -2.13 -5.98
C LEU A 289 12.96 -3.34 -6.47
N GLN A 290 13.46 -4.52 -6.21
CA GLN A 290 12.90 -5.78 -6.68
C GLN A 290 12.37 -6.60 -5.50
N ILE A 291 11.29 -7.34 -5.74
CA ILE A 291 10.60 -8.17 -4.74
C ILE A 291 10.44 -9.59 -5.30
N ASP A 292 10.80 -10.56 -4.48
CA ASP A 292 10.46 -11.96 -4.71
C ASP A 292 9.12 -12.26 -4.00
N ALA A 293 8.03 -12.28 -4.78
CA ALA A 293 6.69 -12.60 -4.29
C ALA A 293 6.35 -14.10 -4.46
N SER A 294 7.33 -14.97 -4.59
CA SER A 294 7.12 -16.41 -4.81
C SER A 294 6.41 -17.10 -3.65
N ARG A 295 6.62 -16.64 -2.43
CA ARG A 295 6.04 -17.23 -1.23
C ARG A 295 4.51 -17.15 -1.21
N ILE A 296 3.92 -16.00 -1.51
CA ILE A 296 2.45 -15.87 -1.55
C ILE A 296 1.86 -16.72 -2.66
N ALA A 297 2.56 -16.85 -3.79
CA ALA A 297 2.14 -17.75 -4.88
C ALA A 297 2.19 -19.22 -4.46
N ALA A 298 3.25 -19.64 -3.78
CA ALA A 298 3.43 -21.03 -3.34
C ALA A 298 2.45 -21.43 -2.23
N GLU A 299 2.25 -20.56 -1.22
CA GLU A 299 1.43 -20.88 -0.05
C GLU A 299 -0.07 -20.64 -0.29
N LEU A 300 -0.46 -19.62 -1.06
CA LEU A 300 -1.85 -19.24 -1.28
C LEU A 300 -2.37 -19.52 -2.69
N GLY A 301 -1.51 -19.91 -3.62
CA GLY A 301 -1.85 -20.03 -5.05
C GLY A 301 -2.17 -18.68 -5.71
N TRP A 302 -1.91 -17.55 -5.01
CA TRP A 302 -2.21 -16.23 -5.54
C TRP A 302 -1.20 -15.80 -6.60
N ARG A 303 -1.72 -15.29 -7.71
CA ARG A 303 -0.94 -14.63 -8.76
C ARG A 303 -1.64 -13.35 -9.18
N PRO A 304 -0.91 -12.29 -9.54
CA PRO A 304 -1.52 -11.06 -10.03
C PRO A 304 -2.29 -11.30 -11.33
N ALA A 305 -3.52 -10.82 -11.40
CA ALA A 305 -4.37 -10.96 -12.59
C ALA A 305 -3.98 -9.95 -13.70
N HIS A 306 -3.41 -8.82 -13.32
CA HIS A 306 -2.96 -7.78 -14.24
C HIS A 306 -1.44 -7.69 -14.21
N ASP A 307 -0.81 -7.68 -15.40
CA ASP A 307 0.59 -7.31 -15.50
C ASP A 307 0.79 -5.79 -15.27
N PRO A 308 2.00 -5.34 -14.89
CA PRO A 308 2.22 -3.95 -14.53
C PRO A 308 2.03 -2.97 -15.70
N GLU A 309 2.28 -3.37 -16.93
CA GLU A 309 2.08 -2.52 -18.08
C GLU A 309 0.59 -2.25 -18.32
N GLN A 310 -0.23 -3.29 -18.27
CA GLN A 310 -1.69 -3.20 -18.37
C GLN A 310 -2.27 -2.32 -17.25
N GLY A 311 -1.84 -2.55 -16.00
CA GLY A 311 -2.27 -1.77 -14.85
C GLY A 311 -1.92 -0.27 -14.97
N LEU A 312 -0.73 0.06 -15.51
CA LEU A 312 -0.32 1.44 -15.76
C LEU A 312 -1.15 2.11 -16.87
N ILE A 313 -1.45 1.38 -17.95
CA ILE A 313 -2.35 1.88 -19.01
C ILE A 313 -3.74 2.17 -18.43
N LEU A 314 -4.32 1.26 -17.64
CA LEU A 314 -5.61 1.47 -16.99
C LEU A 314 -5.58 2.67 -16.03
N THR A 315 -4.50 2.83 -15.29
CA THR A 315 -4.28 3.98 -14.40
C THR A 315 -4.29 5.29 -15.15
N ALA A 316 -3.58 5.35 -16.29
CA ALA A 316 -3.49 6.54 -17.11
C ALA A 316 -4.81 6.85 -17.84
N LYS A 317 -5.52 5.84 -18.33
CA LYS A 317 -6.87 6.01 -18.93
C LYS A 317 -7.86 6.58 -17.91
N ALA A 318 -7.85 6.08 -16.68
CA ALA A 318 -8.70 6.59 -15.61
C ALA A 318 -8.35 8.04 -15.23
N TYR A 319 -7.07 8.39 -15.23
CA TYR A 319 -6.62 9.78 -15.03
C TYR A 319 -7.12 10.69 -16.18
N ASN A 320 -6.99 10.27 -17.43
CA ASN A 320 -7.42 11.03 -18.60
C ASN A 320 -8.94 11.24 -18.64
N ALA A 321 -9.72 10.23 -18.26
CA ALA A 321 -11.16 10.33 -18.13
C ALA A 321 -11.61 11.25 -16.97
N ARG A 322 -10.65 11.80 -16.19
CA ARG A 322 -10.91 12.60 -14.97
C ARG A 322 -11.85 11.90 -14.01
N ILE A 323 -11.82 10.57 -14.00
CA ILE A 323 -12.52 9.77 -13.00
C ILE A 323 -11.77 10.02 -11.67
N LYS A 324 -12.21 11.06 -10.96
CA LYS A 324 -11.76 11.29 -9.59
C LYS A 324 -12.40 10.20 -8.73
N LEU A 325 -11.58 9.36 -8.16
CA LEU A 325 -11.97 8.51 -7.03
C LEU A 325 -12.25 9.33 -5.81
#